data_e0da037229c0d93107256c3ebeb8a8fd
#
_entry.id   e0da037229c0d93107256c3ebeb8a8fd
#
_cell.length_a   1.000
_cell.length_b   1.000
_cell.length_c   1.000
_cell.angle_alpha   90.00
_cell.angle_beta   90.00
_cell.angle_gamma   90.00
#
_symmetry.space_group_name_H-M   'P 1'
#
loop_
_entity.id
_entity.type
_entity.pdbx_description
1 polymer ?
#
loop_
_entity_poly.entity_id
_entity_poly.type
_entity_poly.pdbx_seq_one_letter_code
_entity_poly.pdbx_strand_id
1 'polypeptide(L)'
;LSKYSVTVSHLECKSKTFNIKLDRDIEKNLKLEHHINELNEVIVLGESEKRSKTIFENTISNELIDNNSSSTLGDILKNISGVSSINSGNSIVKPVINGLYGSRVDILNNEVNIQDQQWGIEHAPSIDINSAENIYVIKGAGTLQYSGSAIGGIIIAEPSKTLLKDSLYGKT
;
A
#
# COMPACT_ATOMS: atom_id res chain seq x y z
N LEU A 1 -36.21 36.68 44.91
CA LEU A 1 -34.89 36.74 44.29
C LEU A 1 -34.67 35.46 43.51
N SER A 2 -34.89 35.52 42.18
CA SER A 2 -34.82 34.35 41.33
C SER A 2 -33.39 34.10 40.85
N LYS A 3 -32.96 32.84 40.94
CA LYS A 3 -31.68 32.38 40.37
C LYS A 3 -31.94 31.83 38.96
N TYR A 4 -31.15 32.24 38.02
CA TYR A 4 -31.23 31.78 36.63
C TYR A 4 -29.93 31.11 36.22
N SER A 5 -30.03 30.04 35.47
CA SER A 5 -28.89 29.40 34.80
C SER A 5 -28.86 29.90 33.36
N VAL A 6 -27.77 30.50 32.97
CA VAL A 6 -27.58 31.05 31.61
C VAL A 6 -26.47 30.27 30.93
N THR A 7 -26.78 29.73 29.77
CA THR A 7 -25.82 29.05 28.94
C THR A 7 -25.55 29.90 27.70
N VAL A 8 -24.29 30.21 27.46
CA VAL A 8 -23.83 30.91 26.26
C VAL A 8 -23.07 29.93 25.37
N SER A 9 -23.51 29.83 24.12
CA SER A 9 -22.93 28.95 23.14
C SER A 9 -22.63 29.67 21.84
N HIS A 10 -21.55 29.31 21.19
CA HIS A 10 -21.18 29.75 19.84
C HIS A 10 -20.69 28.56 19.06
N LEU A 11 -20.87 28.58 17.75
CA LEU A 11 -20.64 27.40 16.88
C LEU A 11 -19.20 26.83 16.98
N GLU A 12 -18.22 27.70 17.23
CA GLU A 12 -16.79 27.35 17.27
C GLU A 12 -16.17 27.50 18.67
N CYS A 13 -17.01 27.57 19.72
CA CYS A 13 -16.53 27.79 21.08
C CYS A 13 -17.17 26.81 22.06
N LYS A 14 -16.43 26.47 23.13
CA LYS A 14 -16.99 25.70 24.24
C LYS A 14 -18.10 26.48 24.91
N SER A 15 -19.27 25.84 25.08
CA SER A 15 -20.40 26.42 25.80
C SER A 15 -20.02 26.68 27.25
N LYS A 16 -20.43 27.83 27.80
CA LYS A 16 -20.18 28.19 29.19
C LYS A 16 -21.49 28.43 29.88
N THR A 17 -21.74 27.69 30.98
CA THR A 17 -22.93 27.82 31.81
C THR A 17 -22.56 28.44 33.13
N PHE A 18 -23.36 29.41 33.59
CA PHE A 18 -23.18 30.06 34.88
C PHE A 18 -24.52 30.48 35.46
N ASN A 19 -24.59 30.59 36.79
CA ASN A 19 -25.78 30.99 37.49
C ASN A 19 -25.74 32.49 37.82
N ILE A 20 -26.84 33.19 37.53
CA ILE A 20 -27.01 34.61 37.82
C ILE A 20 -28.17 34.77 38.79
N LYS A 21 -28.00 35.69 39.74
CA LYS A 21 -29.06 36.18 40.63
C LYS A 21 -29.43 37.57 40.11
N LEU A 22 -30.65 37.69 39.59
CA LEU A 22 -31.17 38.97 39.09
C LEU A 22 -31.77 39.76 40.24
N ASP A 23 -31.03 40.71 40.76
CA ASP A 23 -31.44 41.67 41.76
C ASP A 23 -31.31 43.13 41.29
N ARG A 24 -30.65 43.33 40.14
CA ARG A 24 -30.42 44.61 39.46
C ARG A 24 -30.03 44.35 37.99
N ASP A 25 -29.89 45.41 37.21
CA ASP A 25 -29.32 45.32 35.84
C ASP A 25 -27.88 44.86 35.94
N ILE A 26 -27.56 43.76 35.19
CA ILE A 26 -26.24 43.14 35.19
C ILE A 26 -25.74 43.12 33.78
N GLU A 27 -24.62 43.77 33.53
CA GLU A 27 -23.82 43.64 32.30
C GLU A 27 -22.63 42.74 32.59
N LYS A 28 -22.44 41.69 31.77
CA LYS A 28 -21.35 40.74 31.94
C LYS A 28 -20.71 40.41 30.62
N ASN A 29 -19.45 40.81 30.47
CA ASN A 29 -18.63 40.46 29.32
C ASN A 29 -18.07 39.05 29.49
N LEU A 30 -18.32 38.18 28.51
CA LEU A 30 -17.90 36.79 28.52
C LEU A 30 -16.91 36.53 27.38
N LYS A 31 -15.81 35.92 27.74
CA LYS A 31 -14.86 35.40 26.79
C LYS A 31 -15.08 33.89 26.67
N LEU A 32 -15.41 33.43 25.45
CA LEU A 32 -15.51 32.02 25.12
C LEU A 32 -14.18 31.56 24.55
N GLU A 33 -13.79 30.35 24.93
CA GLU A 33 -12.58 29.74 24.37
C GLU A 33 -12.91 29.11 23.03
N HIS A 34 -12.13 29.47 21.99
CA HIS A 34 -12.23 28.83 20.68
C HIS A 34 -11.96 27.35 20.83
N HIS A 35 -12.86 26.54 20.33
CA HIS A 35 -12.66 25.10 20.23
C HIS A 35 -12.36 24.77 18.78
N ILE A 36 -11.06 24.68 18.47
CA ILE A 36 -10.61 24.07 17.22
C ILE A 36 -10.85 22.58 17.39
N ASN A 37 -11.91 22.06 16.80
CA ASN A 37 -12.00 20.63 16.55
C ASN A 37 -10.98 20.33 15.45
N GLU A 38 -9.75 20.04 15.82
CA GLU A 38 -8.88 19.30 14.96
C GLU A 38 -9.60 17.97 14.73
N LEU A 39 -10.16 17.81 13.54
CA LEU A 39 -10.59 16.49 13.08
C LEU A 39 -9.32 15.66 13.12
N ASN A 40 -9.22 14.76 14.08
CA ASN A 40 -8.19 13.74 14.04
C ASN A 40 -8.29 13.10 12.66
N GLU A 41 -7.21 13.20 11.91
CA GLU A 41 -7.07 12.52 10.63
C GLU A 41 -7.51 11.08 10.85
N VAL A 42 -8.62 10.69 10.23
CA VAL A 42 -9.02 9.29 10.21
C VAL A 42 -8.06 8.62 9.25
N ILE A 43 -6.93 8.20 9.78
CA ILE A 43 -6.03 7.30 9.08
C ILE A 43 -6.81 5.98 9.00
N VAL A 44 -7.52 5.78 7.91
CA VAL A 44 -7.97 4.45 7.54
C VAL A 44 -6.71 3.70 7.14
N LEU A 45 -6.05 3.10 8.12
CA LEU A 45 -5.12 2.02 7.85
C LEU A 45 -5.99 0.91 7.28
N GLY A 46 -6.15 0.89 5.96
CA GLY A 46 -6.53 -0.32 5.29
C GLY A 46 -5.46 -1.34 5.69
N GLU A 47 -5.78 -2.23 6.60
CA GLU A 47 -5.02 -3.47 6.67
C GLU A 47 -5.14 -4.02 5.25
N SER A 48 -4.02 -4.00 4.53
CA SER A 48 -3.86 -4.84 3.36
C SER A 48 -4.35 -6.21 3.82
N GLU A 49 -5.51 -6.64 3.33
CA GLU A 49 -6.02 -7.97 3.63
C GLU A 49 -4.83 -8.88 3.45
N LYS A 50 -4.42 -9.55 4.56
CA LYS A 50 -3.30 -10.48 4.50
C LYS A 50 -3.68 -11.42 3.40
N ARG A 51 -3.06 -11.27 2.22
CA ARG A 51 -3.31 -12.14 1.08
C ARG A 51 -3.31 -13.54 1.63
N SER A 52 -4.40 -14.25 1.44
CA SER A 52 -4.52 -15.61 1.90
C SER A 52 -3.29 -16.34 1.37
N LYS A 53 -2.37 -16.71 2.24
CA LYS A 53 -1.14 -17.43 1.85
C LYS A 53 -1.58 -18.73 1.21
N THR A 54 -1.69 -18.70 -0.11
CA THR A 54 -1.93 -19.92 -0.87
C THR A 54 -0.69 -20.80 -0.77
N ILE A 55 -0.89 -22.09 -0.71
CA ILE A 55 0.18 -23.12 -0.54
C ILE A 55 1.31 -22.98 -1.58
N PHE A 56 1.08 -22.21 -2.65
CA PHE A 56 1.98 -22.04 -3.80
C PHE A 56 2.53 -20.61 -3.98
N GLU A 57 2.45 -19.79 -2.94
CA GLU A 57 3.03 -18.44 -2.96
C GLU A 57 4.49 -18.50 -2.49
N ASN A 58 5.39 -17.98 -3.30
CA ASN A 58 6.80 -17.79 -2.96
C ASN A 58 7.10 -16.29 -2.95
N THR A 59 7.79 -15.84 -1.92
CA THR A 59 8.12 -14.42 -1.73
C THR A 59 9.62 -14.21 -1.83
N ILE A 60 10.03 -13.21 -2.59
CA ILE A 60 11.38 -12.64 -2.59
C ILE A 60 11.31 -11.35 -1.80
N SER A 61 12.02 -11.29 -0.69
CA SER A 61 12.06 -10.12 0.20
C SER A 61 13.00 -9.04 -0.33
N ASN A 62 12.82 -7.81 0.18
CA ASN A 62 13.66 -6.67 -0.12
C ASN A 62 15.16 -6.97 0.07
N GLU A 63 15.53 -7.69 1.12
CA GLU A 63 16.93 -8.05 1.38
C GLU A 63 17.56 -8.86 0.23
N LEU A 64 16.82 -9.77 -0.37
CA LEU A 64 17.27 -10.52 -1.54
C LEU A 64 17.32 -9.66 -2.79
N ILE A 65 16.41 -8.70 -2.94
CA ILE A 65 16.38 -7.74 -4.03
C ILE A 65 17.62 -6.84 -3.96
N ASP A 66 17.89 -6.26 -2.80
CA ASP A 66 19.03 -5.35 -2.58
C ASP A 66 20.38 -6.02 -2.85
N ASN A 67 20.51 -7.28 -2.42
CA ASN A 67 21.72 -8.08 -2.67
C ASN A 67 21.91 -8.43 -4.16
N ASN A 68 20.87 -8.31 -4.97
CA ASN A 68 20.85 -8.62 -6.40
C ASN A 68 20.44 -7.43 -7.27
N SER A 69 20.70 -6.22 -6.83
CA SER A 69 20.23 -4.96 -7.45
C SER A 69 20.62 -4.76 -8.93
N SER A 70 21.66 -5.46 -9.40
CA SER A 70 22.08 -5.45 -10.81
C SER A 70 21.45 -6.57 -11.65
N SER A 71 20.65 -7.45 -11.05
CA SER A 71 20.03 -8.58 -11.71
C SER A 71 18.72 -8.18 -12.39
N THR A 72 18.30 -8.98 -13.38
CA THR A 72 16.97 -8.82 -13.98
C THR A 72 15.91 -9.55 -13.14
N LEU A 73 14.64 -9.21 -13.37
CA LEU A 73 13.52 -9.93 -12.75
C LEU A 73 13.62 -11.44 -12.98
N GLY A 74 13.93 -11.87 -14.22
CA GLY A 74 14.06 -13.28 -14.53
C GLY A 74 15.22 -13.97 -13.80
N ASP A 75 16.31 -13.25 -13.50
CA ASP A 75 17.45 -13.82 -12.76
C ASP A 75 17.14 -14.04 -11.30
N ILE A 76 16.51 -13.07 -10.64
CA ILE A 76 16.11 -13.17 -9.24
C ILE A 76 15.12 -14.33 -9.01
N LEU A 77 14.20 -14.50 -9.96
CA LEU A 77 13.15 -15.52 -9.84
C LEU A 77 13.65 -16.94 -10.01
N LYS A 78 14.83 -17.18 -10.57
CA LYS A 78 15.43 -18.52 -10.71
C LYS A 78 15.63 -19.26 -9.38
N ASN A 79 15.71 -18.53 -8.28
CA ASN A 79 15.83 -19.09 -6.93
C ASN A 79 14.54 -19.77 -6.43
N ILE A 80 13.44 -19.58 -7.15
CA ILE A 80 12.15 -20.18 -6.80
C ILE A 80 11.99 -21.52 -7.52
N SER A 81 11.64 -22.56 -6.77
CA SER A 81 11.38 -23.88 -7.35
C SER A 81 10.30 -23.82 -8.45
N GLY A 82 10.56 -24.45 -9.61
CA GLY A 82 9.64 -24.44 -10.75
C GLY A 82 9.67 -23.13 -11.56
N VAL A 83 10.59 -22.21 -11.24
CA VAL A 83 10.84 -21.01 -12.04
C VAL A 83 12.19 -21.13 -12.71
N SER A 84 12.23 -20.80 -13.98
CA SER A 84 13.44 -20.69 -14.80
C SER A 84 13.37 -19.42 -15.64
N SER A 85 14.32 -19.17 -16.49
CA SER A 85 14.29 -18.04 -17.42
C SER A 85 14.73 -18.42 -18.81
N ILE A 86 14.20 -17.73 -19.80
CA ILE A 86 14.67 -17.72 -21.17
C ILE A 86 15.48 -16.46 -21.37
N ASN A 87 16.73 -16.64 -21.80
CA ASN A 87 17.63 -15.54 -22.11
C ASN A 87 17.72 -15.35 -23.63
N SER A 88 17.44 -14.13 -24.09
CA SER A 88 17.64 -13.70 -25.45
C SER A 88 18.69 -12.59 -25.47
N GLY A 89 19.96 -12.95 -25.59
CA GLY A 89 21.08 -12.02 -25.39
C GLY A 89 21.38 -11.75 -23.91
N ASN A 90 22.16 -10.68 -23.66
CA ASN A 90 22.65 -10.39 -22.29
C ASN A 90 21.66 -9.65 -21.38
N SER A 91 20.66 -8.98 -21.95
CA SER A 91 19.77 -8.09 -21.19
C SER A 91 18.30 -8.50 -21.22
N ILE A 92 17.94 -9.47 -22.07
CA ILE A 92 16.55 -9.91 -22.22
C ILE A 92 16.38 -11.23 -21.49
N VAL A 93 15.85 -11.19 -20.31
CA VAL A 93 15.60 -12.36 -19.45
C VAL A 93 14.12 -12.46 -19.12
N LYS A 94 13.46 -13.48 -19.66
CA LYS A 94 12.04 -13.73 -19.43
C LYS A 94 11.83 -14.78 -18.35
N PRO A 95 10.96 -14.56 -17.38
CA PRO A 95 10.59 -15.58 -16.42
C PRO A 95 9.77 -16.69 -17.11
N VAL A 96 10.03 -17.91 -16.70
CA VAL A 96 9.32 -19.12 -17.13
C VAL A 96 8.84 -19.83 -15.86
N ILE A 97 7.55 -20.03 -15.71
CA ILE A 97 6.95 -20.72 -14.58
C ILE A 97 6.37 -22.04 -15.05
N ASN A 98 6.86 -23.15 -14.48
CA ASN A 98 6.44 -24.51 -14.84
C ASN A 98 6.50 -24.76 -16.38
N GLY A 99 7.50 -24.21 -17.06
CA GLY A 99 7.66 -24.33 -18.51
C GLY A 99 6.81 -23.39 -19.37
N LEU A 100 6.01 -22.52 -18.75
CA LEU A 100 5.14 -21.55 -19.43
C LEU A 100 5.69 -20.13 -19.32
N TYR A 101 5.54 -19.34 -20.38
CA TYR A 101 6.05 -17.96 -20.47
C TYR A 101 5.16 -17.09 -21.36
N GLY A 102 5.52 -15.82 -21.52
CA GLY A 102 4.80 -14.85 -22.35
C GLY A 102 3.37 -14.63 -21.86
N SER A 103 2.39 -14.79 -22.74
CA SER A 103 0.98 -14.60 -22.42
C SER A 103 0.38 -15.61 -21.43
N ARG A 104 1.16 -16.58 -20.97
CA ARG A 104 0.73 -17.57 -19.96
C ARG A 104 1.19 -17.24 -18.55
N VAL A 105 2.03 -16.23 -18.43
CA VAL A 105 2.52 -15.71 -17.15
C VAL A 105 2.21 -14.22 -17.11
N ASP A 106 1.38 -13.81 -16.18
CA ASP A 106 1.07 -12.40 -15.99
C ASP A 106 2.03 -11.78 -14.98
N ILE A 107 2.35 -10.51 -15.20
CA ILE A 107 3.22 -9.73 -14.33
C ILE A 107 2.47 -8.48 -13.91
N LEU A 108 2.28 -8.32 -12.60
CA LEU A 108 1.64 -7.16 -12.01
C LEU A 108 2.70 -6.30 -11.32
N ASN A 109 2.72 -5.02 -11.65
CA ASN A 109 3.49 -4.02 -10.94
C ASN A 109 2.52 -3.00 -10.34
N ASN A 110 2.50 -2.87 -9.03
CA ASN A 110 1.55 -2.03 -8.33
C ASN A 110 0.09 -2.28 -8.79
N GLU A 111 -0.30 -3.55 -8.82
CA GLU A 111 -1.63 -4.04 -9.27
C GLU A 111 -1.95 -3.82 -10.77
N VAL A 112 -1.04 -3.22 -11.53
CA VAL A 112 -1.20 -3.00 -12.97
C VAL A 112 -0.55 -4.17 -13.74
N ASN A 113 -1.29 -4.80 -14.63
CA ASN A 113 -0.78 -5.87 -15.47
C ASN A 113 0.14 -5.31 -16.57
N ILE A 114 1.39 -5.80 -16.60
CA ILE A 114 2.39 -5.44 -17.60
C ILE A 114 2.45 -6.53 -18.65
N GLN A 115 2.12 -6.17 -19.88
CA GLN A 115 1.97 -7.09 -20.99
C GLN A 115 3.15 -7.09 -21.99
N ASP A 116 4.23 -6.40 -21.68
CA ASP A 116 5.36 -6.20 -22.60
C ASP A 116 5.96 -7.52 -23.11
N GLN A 117 6.07 -8.52 -22.24
CA GLN A 117 6.62 -9.83 -22.59
C GLN A 117 5.78 -10.64 -23.57
N GLN A 118 4.52 -10.23 -23.84
CA GLN A 118 3.62 -10.92 -24.77
C GLN A 118 3.95 -10.62 -26.23
N TRP A 119 4.67 -9.53 -26.51
CA TRP A 119 4.89 -8.99 -27.85
C TRP A 119 5.92 -9.77 -28.68
N GLY A 120 6.77 -10.55 -28.04
CA GLY A 120 7.79 -11.34 -28.74
C GLY A 120 8.85 -11.89 -27.79
N ILE A 121 9.72 -12.75 -28.30
CA ILE A 121 10.78 -13.39 -27.53
C ILE A 121 11.85 -12.39 -27.11
N GLU A 122 12.00 -11.32 -27.87
CA GLU A 122 12.95 -10.23 -27.67
C GLU A 122 12.50 -9.15 -26.66
N HIS A 123 11.26 -9.23 -26.16
CA HIS A 123 10.75 -8.29 -25.17
C HIS A 123 10.82 -8.88 -23.77
N ALA A 124 11.63 -8.31 -22.90
CA ALA A 124 11.66 -8.62 -21.47
C ALA A 124 10.59 -7.83 -20.72
N PRO A 125 10.17 -8.27 -19.52
CA PRO A 125 9.32 -7.46 -18.66
C PRO A 125 10.01 -6.14 -18.30
N SER A 126 9.31 -5.02 -18.48
CA SER A 126 9.78 -3.67 -18.13
C SER A 126 9.55 -3.38 -16.66
N ILE A 127 10.16 -4.16 -15.77
CA ILE A 127 10.10 -3.95 -14.32
C ILE A 127 11.48 -3.66 -13.78
N ASP A 128 11.61 -2.55 -13.09
CA ASP A 128 12.74 -2.27 -12.22
C ASP A 128 12.53 -2.98 -10.88
N ILE A 129 13.32 -4.01 -10.62
CA ILE A 129 13.25 -4.78 -9.37
C ILE A 129 13.57 -3.93 -8.15
N ASN A 130 14.40 -2.88 -8.31
CA ASN A 130 14.79 -2.00 -7.21
C ASN A 130 13.64 -1.09 -6.74
N SER A 131 12.59 -0.98 -7.53
CA SER A 131 11.36 -0.26 -7.13
C SER A 131 10.41 -1.10 -6.28
N ALA A 132 10.66 -2.40 -6.17
CA ALA A 132 9.82 -3.34 -5.44
C ALA A 132 10.34 -3.57 -4.01
N GLU A 133 9.44 -3.57 -3.04
CA GLU A 133 9.74 -4.02 -1.66
C GLU A 133 9.70 -5.54 -1.57
N ASN A 134 8.72 -6.15 -2.22
CA ASN A 134 8.60 -7.60 -2.29
C ASN A 134 8.16 -8.04 -3.69
N ILE A 135 8.60 -9.23 -4.08
CA ILE A 135 8.14 -9.88 -5.30
C ILE A 135 7.52 -11.22 -4.93
N TYR A 136 6.28 -11.43 -5.33
CA TYR A 136 5.54 -12.66 -5.09
C TYR A 136 5.39 -13.45 -6.37
N VAL A 137 5.54 -14.77 -6.27
CA VAL A 137 5.22 -15.69 -7.37
C VAL A 137 4.11 -16.63 -6.91
N ILE A 138 2.96 -16.52 -7.56
CA ILE A 138 1.78 -17.31 -7.27
C ILE A 138 1.60 -18.32 -8.41
N LYS A 139 1.43 -19.58 -8.05
CA LYS A 139 1.27 -20.68 -8.98
C LYS A 139 -0.01 -21.47 -8.72
N GLY A 140 -0.50 -22.15 -9.76
CA GLY A 140 -1.68 -23.01 -9.67
C GLY A 140 -2.97 -22.22 -9.47
N ALA A 141 -3.92 -22.77 -8.72
CA ALA A 141 -5.27 -22.20 -8.58
C ALA A 141 -5.30 -20.79 -7.97
N GLY A 142 -4.28 -20.38 -7.21
CA GLY A 142 -4.16 -19.05 -6.64
C GLY A 142 -4.11 -17.93 -7.68
N THR A 143 -3.71 -18.24 -8.91
CA THR A 143 -3.65 -17.26 -10.01
C THR A 143 -5.03 -16.75 -10.43
N LEU A 144 -6.07 -17.54 -10.24
CA LEU A 144 -7.44 -17.20 -10.63
C LEU A 144 -7.99 -15.96 -9.90
N GLN A 145 -7.42 -15.61 -8.75
CA GLN A 145 -7.80 -14.40 -8.01
C GLN A 145 -7.36 -13.11 -8.73
N TYR A 146 -6.35 -13.22 -9.59
CA TYR A 146 -5.72 -12.08 -10.24
C TYR A 146 -5.95 -12.04 -11.74
N SER A 147 -5.97 -13.20 -12.40
CA SER A 147 -6.11 -13.28 -13.85
C SER A 147 -6.62 -14.66 -14.28
N GLY A 148 -7.51 -14.66 -15.25
CA GLY A 148 -8.00 -15.90 -15.89
C GLY A 148 -7.06 -16.44 -16.98
N SER A 149 -6.07 -15.65 -17.44
CA SER A 149 -5.14 -16.02 -18.52
C SER A 149 -3.81 -16.59 -18.02
N ALA A 150 -3.44 -16.31 -16.79
CA ALA A 150 -2.16 -16.65 -16.18
C ALA A 150 -2.06 -18.13 -15.74
N ILE A 151 -2.19 -19.05 -16.68
CA ILE A 151 -2.18 -20.50 -16.40
C ILE A 151 -0.83 -20.94 -15.83
N GLY A 152 0.27 -20.33 -16.24
CA GLY A 152 1.62 -20.64 -15.77
C GLY A 152 1.88 -20.12 -14.37
N GLY A 153 1.40 -18.94 -14.07
CA GLY A 153 1.64 -18.25 -12.80
C GLY A 153 1.49 -16.75 -12.92
N ILE A 154 1.53 -16.09 -11.78
CA ILE A 154 1.54 -14.62 -11.69
C ILE A 154 2.74 -14.19 -10.86
N ILE A 155 3.41 -13.16 -11.34
CA ILE A 155 4.47 -12.45 -10.64
C ILE A 155 3.91 -11.11 -10.21
N ILE A 156 3.99 -10.78 -8.92
CA ILE A 156 3.50 -9.52 -8.38
C ILE A 156 4.67 -8.77 -7.75
N ALA A 157 5.00 -7.60 -8.29
CA ALA A 157 5.95 -6.68 -7.69
C ALA A 157 5.17 -5.63 -6.87
N GLU A 158 5.38 -5.64 -5.56
CA GLU A 158 4.82 -4.62 -4.67
C GLU A 158 5.83 -3.48 -4.50
N PRO A 159 5.41 -2.23 -4.70
CA PRO A 159 6.30 -1.08 -4.50
C PRO A 159 6.62 -0.89 -3.02
N SER A 160 7.76 -0.27 -2.76
CA SER A 160 8.13 0.16 -1.41
C SER A 160 7.09 1.12 -0.84
N LYS A 161 6.72 0.89 0.41
CA LYS A 161 5.78 1.78 1.11
C LYS A 161 6.41 3.17 1.25
N THR A 162 5.65 4.19 0.84
CA THR A 162 6.06 5.57 1.08
C THR A 162 6.11 5.84 2.59
N LEU A 163 7.27 6.25 3.09
CA LEU A 163 7.39 6.70 4.48
C LEU A 163 6.66 8.04 4.62
N LEU A 164 5.60 8.06 5.42
CA LEU A 164 4.94 9.31 5.78
C LEU A 164 5.89 10.17 6.62
N LYS A 165 5.87 11.48 6.41
CA LYS A 165 6.75 12.45 7.06
C LYS A 165 6.77 12.33 8.59
N ASP A 166 5.65 11.96 9.20
CA ASP A 166 5.52 11.80 10.66
C ASP A 166 6.31 10.62 11.22
N SER A 167 6.62 9.62 10.41
CA SER A 167 7.46 8.50 10.83
C SER A 167 8.94 8.87 10.92
N LEU A 168 9.38 9.96 10.28
CA LEU A 168 10.76 10.41 10.27
C LEU A 168 11.11 11.32 11.47
N TYR A 169 10.11 11.94 12.11
CA TYR A 169 10.31 12.90 13.20
C TYR A 169 9.95 12.37 14.60
N GLY A 170 9.51 11.15 14.73
CA GLY A 170 8.97 10.56 15.96
C GLY A 170 9.97 9.84 16.86
N LYS A 171 11.28 10.02 16.72
CA LYS A 171 12.28 9.45 17.64
C LYS A 171 13.43 10.44 17.84
N THR A 172 13.25 11.35 18.76
CA THR A 172 14.32 11.98 19.56
C THR A 172 14.13 11.57 21.00
#